data_3836b380e1d995ddebfdedddf295fb02
#
_entry.id   3836b380e1d995ddebfdedddf295fb02
#
_cell.length_a   1.000
_cell.length_b   1.000
_cell.length_c   1.000
_cell.angle_alpha   90.00
_cell.angle_beta   90.00
_cell.angle_gamma   90.00
#
_symmetry.space_group_name_H-M   'P 1'
#
loop_
_entity.id
_entity.type
_entity.pdbx_description
1 polymer ?
#
loop_
_entity_poly.entity_id
_entity_poly.type
_entity_poly.pdbx_seq_one_letter_code
_entity_poly.pdbx_strand_id
1 'polypeptide(L)'
;MDLLEYQAKDLFREVGIPVLPSQCIERPTDLKALKIPYPIALKSQVYVGERGRVGGVRFVSNTIDAIAAAYSIFNLPIMGEYPKVLLAEAKYEAQQELYLAVVLNQSIRRPVILGSTKGGIDVQTAIDEMQHVIIDQEFSSFYARRLALKMGLQGNLINAFSEIVERLYRLFIDKDLDLVEINPLGVSATGELMALDGKITVNDAALGRHPALAALDPRPRKFGIDRLPESLTTIDPEGQIAILCNGAALTMTTMDMIAQAGGKLLHYVNIGSDTHHNWQPETLCDRLEQGLSLLSRNKQVKAILINMVSGTVKSDQVATAIVRFLRPPAPTRALSNKEDLRISRGAPSPKLVVRLLGTNLTEAKEQLSVTPAILIDDLDSAIAQLIALAKKRES
;
A
#
# COMPACT_ATOMS: atom_id res chain seq x y z
N MET A 1 4.03 -0.32 5.45
CA MET A 1 2.69 -0.14 6.08
C MET A 1 2.58 1.27 6.62
N ASP A 2 1.59 2.05 6.17
CA ASP A 2 1.35 3.39 6.73
C ASP A 2 0.47 3.29 7.97
N LEU A 3 0.78 4.10 8.99
CA LEU A 3 -0.03 4.25 10.20
C LEU A 3 -0.99 5.46 10.05
N LEU A 4 -2.11 5.39 10.75
CA LEU A 4 -2.99 6.54 10.93
C LEU A 4 -2.32 7.56 11.89
N GLU A 5 -2.69 8.84 11.79
CA GLU A 5 -2.08 9.91 12.59
C GLU A 5 -2.14 9.64 14.10
N TYR A 6 -3.29 9.16 14.62
CA TYR A 6 -3.39 8.88 16.05
C TYR A 6 -2.44 7.76 16.49
N GLN A 7 -2.21 6.74 15.65
CA GLN A 7 -1.26 5.66 15.90
C GLN A 7 0.19 6.19 15.89
N ALA A 8 0.51 7.07 14.93
CA ALA A 8 1.81 7.73 14.90
C ALA A 8 2.04 8.58 16.16
N LYS A 9 1.02 9.32 16.63
CA LYS A 9 1.10 10.10 17.86
C LYS A 9 1.23 9.26 19.12
N ASP A 10 0.67 8.06 19.15
CA ASP A 10 0.88 7.13 20.26
C ASP A 10 2.34 6.69 20.34
N LEU A 11 2.97 6.38 19.21
CA LEU A 11 4.40 6.08 19.15
C LEU A 11 5.27 7.29 19.53
N PHE A 12 4.87 8.50 19.17
CA PHE A 12 5.55 9.73 19.61
C PHE A 12 5.53 9.88 21.13
N ARG A 13 4.39 9.60 21.78
CA ARG A 13 4.27 9.61 23.24
C ARG A 13 5.19 8.57 23.90
N GLU A 14 5.28 7.35 23.34
CA GLU A 14 6.15 6.29 23.85
C GLU A 14 7.61 6.73 23.94
N VAL A 15 8.09 7.54 22.98
CA VAL A 15 9.48 8.02 22.96
C VAL A 15 9.63 9.42 23.58
N GLY A 16 8.56 9.99 24.15
CA GLY A 16 8.57 11.27 24.84
C GLY A 16 8.56 12.50 23.92
N ILE A 17 8.17 12.36 22.66
CA ILE A 17 7.90 13.52 21.79
C ILE A 17 6.57 14.14 22.22
N PRO A 18 6.53 15.45 22.51
CA PRO A 18 5.29 16.11 22.94
C PRO A 18 4.21 16.08 21.87
N VAL A 19 3.01 15.65 22.24
CA VAL A 19 1.80 15.66 21.42
C VAL A 19 0.62 16.21 22.20
N LEU A 20 -0.33 16.80 21.50
CA LEU A 20 -1.52 17.37 22.13
C LEU A 20 -2.43 16.31 22.73
N PRO A 21 -3.23 16.67 23.76
CA PRO A 21 -4.34 15.84 24.22
C PRO A 21 -5.29 15.57 23.05
N SER A 22 -5.61 14.29 22.85
CA SER A 22 -6.42 13.85 21.72
C SER A 22 -7.31 12.67 22.11
N GLN A 23 -8.42 12.49 21.38
CA GLN A 23 -9.37 11.39 21.57
C GLN A 23 -9.88 10.91 20.21
N CYS A 24 -9.88 9.59 19.99
CA CYS A 24 -10.50 8.98 18.84
C CYS A 24 -12.04 9.01 18.94
N ILE A 25 -12.70 9.33 17.83
CA ILE A 25 -14.13 9.44 17.68
C ILE A 25 -14.57 8.47 16.59
N GLU A 26 -15.31 7.45 16.97
CA GLU A 26 -15.83 6.44 16.03
C GLU A 26 -17.23 6.81 15.52
N ARG A 27 -18.00 7.55 16.31
CA ARG A 27 -19.34 8.02 15.96
C ARG A 27 -19.50 9.49 16.36
N PRO A 28 -20.24 10.29 15.59
CA PRO A 28 -20.46 11.71 15.94
C PRO A 28 -21.02 11.92 17.36
N THR A 29 -21.80 10.96 17.86
CA THR A 29 -22.37 10.99 19.21
C THR A 29 -21.34 10.90 20.33
N ASP A 30 -20.15 10.33 20.07
CA ASP A 30 -19.08 10.16 21.05
C ASP A 30 -18.52 11.52 21.51
N LEU A 31 -18.70 12.56 20.69
CA LEU A 31 -18.33 13.95 21.02
C LEU A 31 -19.09 14.53 22.21
N LYS A 32 -20.23 13.92 22.59
CA LYS A 32 -20.94 14.31 23.83
C LYS A 32 -20.16 13.93 25.10
N ALA A 33 -19.29 12.93 25.00
CA ALA A 33 -18.44 12.45 26.08
C ALA A 33 -16.97 12.86 25.90
N LEU A 34 -16.72 13.91 25.11
CA LEU A 34 -15.37 14.42 24.87
C LEU A 34 -14.73 14.91 26.18
N LYS A 35 -13.49 14.44 26.44
CA LYS A 35 -12.73 14.81 27.65
C LYS A 35 -11.77 15.98 27.42
N ILE A 36 -11.67 16.45 26.18
CA ILE A 36 -10.76 17.53 25.79
C ILE A 36 -11.54 18.84 25.74
N PRO A 37 -11.01 19.94 26.31
CA PRO A 37 -11.68 21.24 26.27
C PRO A 37 -11.70 21.83 24.87
N TYR A 38 -12.76 22.53 24.52
CA TYR A 38 -12.86 23.31 23.29
C TYR A 38 -12.00 24.59 23.40
N PRO A 39 -11.47 25.12 22.27
CA PRO A 39 -11.66 24.67 20.88
C PRO A 39 -10.81 23.45 20.51
N ILE A 40 -11.32 22.62 19.60
CA ILE A 40 -10.65 21.44 19.11
C ILE A 40 -10.52 21.43 17.59
N ALA A 41 -9.57 20.64 17.08
CA ALA A 41 -9.49 20.23 15.68
C ALA A 41 -10.07 18.81 15.55
N LEU A 42 -11.01 18.61 14.61
CA LEU A 42 -11.47 17.29 14.19
C LEU A 42 -10.72 16.93 12.90
N LYS A 43 -10.00 15.82 12.93
CA LYS A 43 -9.14 15.37 11.81
C LYS A 43 -9.59 14.00 11.32
N SER A 44 -9.89 13.86 10.04
CA SER A 44 -10.15 12.55 9.42
C SER A 44 -8.95 11.63 9.54
N GLN A 45 -9.17 10.36 9.83
CA GLN A 45 -8.14 9.34 9.91
C GLN A 45 -8.24 8.44 8.67
N VAL A 46 -7.43 8.74 7.67
CA VAL A 46 -7.31 8.02 6.40
C VAL A 46 -5.83 7.82 6.06
N TYR A 47 -5.54 6.80 5.27
CA TYR A 47 -4.13 6.47 4.89
C TYR A 47 -3.57 7.35 3.77
N VAL A 48 -4.41 8.20 3.19
CA VAL A 48 -4.05 9.12 2.10
C VAL A 48 -3.72 10.51 2.62
N GLY A 49 -2.84 11.21 1.92
CA GLY A 49 -2.44 12.59 2.23
C GLY A 49 -3.49 13.64 1.85
N GLU A 50 -3.15 14.91 2.05
CA GLU A 50 -3.92 16.11 1.61
C GLU A 50 -5.32 16.26 2.23
N ARG A 51 -5.64 15.53 3.29
CA ARG A 51 -6.94 15.56 3.97
C ARG A 51 -7.38 16.96 4.41
N GLY A 52 -6.43 17.84 4.75
CA GLY A 52 -6.72 19.23 5.12
C GLY A 52 -7.30 20.05 3.96
N ARG A 53 -6.79 19.86 2.73
CA ARG A 53 -7.22 20.60 1.53
C ARG A 53 -8.64 20.26 1.09
N VAL A 54 -9.07 19.03 1.33
CA VAL A 54 -10.41 18.57 0.96
C VAL A 54 -11.46 18.73 2.07
N GLY A 55 -11.10 19.39 3.19
CA GLY A 55 -12.03 19.63 4.30
C GLY A 55 -12.12 18.50 5.34
N GLY A 56 -11.15 17.57 5.31
CA GLY A 56 -11.00 16.48 6.30
C GLY A 56 -10.46 16.95 7.66
N VAL A 57 -10.14 18.26 7.81
CA VAL A 57 -9.77 18.89 9.09
C VAL A 57 -10.67 20.09 9.33
N ARG A 58 -11.32 20.15 10.50
CA ARG A 58 -12.18 21.27 10.90
C ARG A 58 -11.93 21.69 12.34
N PHE A 59 -11.86 22.99 12.55
CA PHE A 59 -11.80 23.57 13.89
C PHE A 59 -13.21 23.91 14.39
N VAL A 60 -13.51 23.52 15.62
CA VAL A 60 -14.83 23.70 16.23
C VAL A 60 -14.69 24.17 17.66
N SER A 61 -15.64 24.99 18.11
CA SER A 61 -15.59 25.68 19.40
C SER A 61 -16.60 25.17 20.45
N ASN A 62 -17.49 24.26 20.04
CA ASN A 62 -18.49 23.67 20.92
C ASN A 62 -18.95 22.28 20.42
N THR A 63 -19.68 21.56 21.26
CA THR A 63 -20.14 20.19 20.98
C THR A 63 -21.14 20.11 19.83
N ILE A 64 -22.00 21.11 19.64
CA ILE A 64 -23.02 21.09 18.57
C ILE A 64 -22.33 21.17 17.21
N ASP A 65 -21.43 22.15 17.05
CA ASP A 65 -20.64 22.31 15.83
C ASP A 65 -19.73 21.11 15.58
N ALA A 66 -19.17 20.52 16.65
CA ALA A 66 -18.33 19.34 16.57
C ALA A 66 -19.11 18.13 16.00
N ILE A 67 -20.33 17.88 16.49
CA ILE A 67 -21.18 16.80 15.99
C ILE A 67 -21.55 17.03 14.52
N ALA A 68 -21.93 18.25 14.14
CA ALA A 68 -22.25 18.59 12.74
C ALA A 68 -21.03 18.43 11.82
N ALA A 69 -19.84 18.89 12.26
CA ALA A 69 -18.59 18.72 11.54
C ALA A 69 -18.22 17.24 11.39
N ALA A 70 -18.39 16.44 12.44
CA ALA A 70 -18.11 15.02 12.41
C ALA A 70 -18.98 14.27 11.40
N TYR A 71 -20.30 14.54 11.36
CA TYR A 71 -21.19 13.98 10.33
C TYR A 71 -20.70 14.33 8.92
N SER A 72 -20.28 15.56 8.71
CA SER A 72 -19.77 15.98 7.39
C SER A 72 -18.47 15.25 7.03
N ILE A 73 -17.53 15.10 7.98
CA ILE A 73 -16.23 14.49 7.73
C ILE A 73 -16.37 12.97 7.52
N PHE A 74 -17.21 12.27 8.30
CA PHE A 74 -17.44 10.83 8.11
C PHE A 74 -18.04 10.50 6.74
N ASN A 75 -18.80 11.41 6.15
CA ASN A 75 -19.39 11.26 4.82
C ASN A 75 -18.56 11.91 3.70
N LEU A 76 -17.36 12.38 3.99
CA LEU A 76 -16.46 12.98 3.01
C LEU A 76 -15.54 11.92 2.42
N PRO A 77 -15.65 11.59 1.12
CA PRO A 77 -14.69 10.72 0.46
C PRO A 77 -13.37 11.46 0.24
N ILE A 78 -12.29 10.98 0.84
CA ILE A 78 -10.94 11.51 0.66
C ILE A 78 -10.19 10.54 -0.23
N MET A 79 -9.93 10.92 -1.48
CA MET A 79 -9.35 10.05 -2.53
C MET A 79 -10.05 8.68 -2.63
N GLY A 80 -11.37 8.65 -2.46
CA GLY A 80 -12.19 7.44 -2.53
C GLY A 80 -12.32 6.66 -1.22
N GLU A 81 -11.61 7.05 -0.16
CA GLU A 81 -11.73 6.43 1.17
C GLU A 81 -12.60 7.28 2.10
N TYR A 82 -13.50 6.62 2.82
CA TYR A 82 -14.28 7.25 3.88
C TYR A 82 -13.59 7.02 5.24
N PRO A 83 -13.39 8.07 6.06
CA PRO A 83 -12.78 7.88 7.38
C PRO A 83 -13.70 7.04 8.27
N LYS A 84 -13.11 6.05 8.95
CA LYS A 84 -13.81 5.23 9.94
C LYS A 84 -13.68 5.77 11.37
N VAL A 85 -12.67 6.61 11.57
CA VAL A 85 -12.34 7.24 12.85
C VAL A 85 -11.97 8.69 12.57
N LEU A 86 -12.35 9.59 13.46
CA LEU A 86 -11.82 10.95 13.53
C LEU A 86 -10.93 11.10 14.76
N LEU A 87 -9.94 11.98 14.69
CA LEU A 87 -9.16 12.39 15.85
C LEU A 87 -9.66 13.77 16.29
N ALA A 88 -10.23 13.87 17.50
CA ALA A 88 -10.46 15.11 18.17
C ALA A 88 -9.20 15.49 18.95
N GLU A 89 -8.66 16.68 18.72
CA GLU A 89 -7.41 17.13 19.31
C GLU A 89 -7.53 18.57 19.79
N ALA A 90 -6.92 18.91 20.93
CA ALA A 90 -6.89 20.28 21.43
C ALA A 90 -6.28 21.23 20.37
N LYS A 91 -6.86 22.42 20.22
CA LYS A 91 -6.30 23.45 19.34
C LYS A 91 -4.96 23.92 19.91
N TYR A 92 -3.96 24.06 19.05
CA TYR A 92 -2.65 24.61 19.39
C TYR A 92 -2.38 25.86 18.56
N GLU A 93 -1.82 26.87 19.19
CA GLU A 93 -1.42 28.12 18.52
C GLU A 93 0.11 28.15 18.41
N ALA A 94 0.61 27.71 17.27
CA ALA A 94 2.01 27.78 16.95
C ALA A 94 2.35 29.18 16.43
N GLN A 95 3.46 29.76 16.91
CA GLN A 95 4.03 30.98 16.32
C GLN A 95 4.87 30.67 15.07
N GLN A 96 5.47 29.49 15.04
CA GLN A 96 6.21 28.98 13.91
C GLN A 96 5.90 27.50 13.72
N GLU A 97 5.91 27.05 12.49
CA GLU A 97 5.73 25.66 12.11
C GLU A 97 6.96 25.17 11.39
N LEU A 98 7.56 24.10 11.90
CA LEU A 98 8.73 23.45 11.33
C LEU A 98 8.32 22.13 10.67
N TYR A 99 9.13 21.68 9.73
CA TYR A 99 9.10 20.33 9.18
C TYR A 99 10.25 19.51 9.75
N LEU A 100 10.00 18.27 10.11
CA LEU A 100 11.02 17.33 10.56
C LEU A 100 10.68 15.91 10.10
N ALA A 101 11.63 15.21 9.48
CA ALA A 101 11.47 13.79 9.12
C ALA A 101 12.79 13.02 9.23
N VAL A 102 12.68 11.72 9.39
CA VAL A 102 13.74 10.75 9.19
C VAL A 102 13.29 9.76 8.14
N VAL A 103 14.10 9.56 7.10
CA VAL A 103 13.79 8.67 5.97
C VAL A 103 14.95 7.74 5.68
N LEU A 104 14.65 6.53 5.22
CA LEU A 104 15.66 5.67 4.61
C LEU A 104 15.84 6.06 3.14
N ASN A 105 16.96 6.68 2.83
CA ASN A 105 17.30 6.97 1.43
C ASN A 105 17.89 5.72 0.77
N GLN A 106 17.12 5.10 -0.10
CA GLN A 106 17.48 3.84 -0.75
C GLN A 106 18.67 3.96 -1.71
N SER A 107 18.84 5.13 -2.36
CA SER A 107 19.93 5.35 -3.32
C SER A 107 21.30 5.33 -2.64
N ILE A 108 21.41 5.98 -1.49
CA ILE A 108 22.64 6.03 -0.69
C ILE A 108 22.68 4.96 0.42
N ARG A 109 21.55 4.23 0.63
CA ARG A 109 21.37 3.19 1.65
C ARG A 109 21.71 3.68 3.07
N ARG A 110 21.27 4.88 3.41
CA ARG A 110 21.54 5.55 4.68
C ARG A 110 20.28 6.26 5.19
N PRO A 111 20.10 6.35 6.51
CA PRO A 111 19.12 7.25 7.07
C PRO A 111 19.50 8.71 6.77
N VAL A 112 18.50 9.52 6.48
CA VAL A 112 18.65 10.96 6.26
C VAL A 112 17.65 11.68 7.16
N ILE A 113 18.14 12.68 7.90
CA ILE A 113 17.27 13.59 8.65
C ILE A 113 16.98 14.79 7.77
N LEU A 114 15.71 15.14 7.65
CA LEU A 114 15.21 16.26 6.85
C LEU A 114 14.60 17.31 7.77
N GLY A 115 14.80 18.58 7.49
CA GLY A 115 14.19 19.67 8.24
C GLY A 115 14.00 20.93 7.42
N SER A 116 12.93 21.67 7.73
CA SER A 116 12.65 22.99 7.14
C SER A 116 12.02 23.91 8.19
N THR A 117 12.26 25.21 8.05
CA THR A 117 11.58 26.25 8.85
C THR A 117 10.17 26.55 8.35
N LYS A 118 9.73 25.90 7.29
CA LYS A 118 8.37 25.96 6.73
C LYS A 118 7.71 24.60 6.91
N GLY A 119 6.86 24.46 7.93
CA GLY A 119 6.00 23.32 8.16
C GLY A 119 4.58 23.52 7.62
N GLY A 120 3.75 22.50 7.69
CA GLY A 120 2.33 22.55 7.28
C GLY A 120 2.11 22.67 5.77
N ILE A 121 3.16 22.59 4.96
CA ILE A 121 3.11 22.67 3.50
C ILE A 121 3.44 21.32 2.86
N ASP A 122 3.06 21.18 1.59
CA ASP A 122 3.40 20.00 0.80
C ASP A 122 4.92 19.87 0.64
N VAL A 123 5.44 18.70 0.97
CA VAL A 123 6.87 18.38 0.89
C VAL A 123 7.41 18.61 -0.53
N GLN A 124 6.61 18.34 -1.57
CA GLN A 124 7.03 18.53 -2.96
C GLN A 124 7.29 19.99 -3.31
N THR A 125 6.58 20.92 -2.68
CA THR A 125 6.78 22.37 -2.87
C THR A 125 7.91 22.93 -2.01
N ALA A 126 8.33 22.21 -0.98
CA ALA A 126 9.36 22.65 -0.02
C ALA A 126 10.76 22.05 -0.29
N ILE A 127 10.92 21.20 -1.31
CA ILE A 127 12.17 20.47 -1.57
C ILE A 127 13.38 21.40 -1.68
N ASP A 128 13.24 22.53 -2.35
CA ASP A 128 14.34 23.48 -2.57
C ASP A 128 14.83 24.17 -1.28
N GLU A 129 13.98 24.25 -0.26
CA GLU A 129 14.32 24.88 1.04
C GLU A 129 14.63 23.85 2.12
N MET A 130 14.55 22.55 1.79
CA MET A 130 14.72 21.47 2.75
C MET A 130 16.19 21.24 3.08
N GLN A 131 16.54 21.37 4.34
CA GLN A 131 17.86 21.03 4.84
C GLN A 131 17.91 19.51 5.14
N HIS A 132 19.05 18.92 4.86
CA HIS A 132 19.26 17.49 5.11
C HIS A 132 20.61 17.20 5.76
N VAL A 133 20.63 16.13 6.55
CA VAL A 133 21.85 15.58 7.15
C VAL A 133 21.82 14.07 6.97
N ILE A 134 22.82 13.53 6.30
CA ILE A 134 23.01 12.09 6.10
C ILE A 134 23.68 11.51 7.36
N ILE A 135 23.16 10.39 7.85
CA ILE A 135 23.74 9.64 8.96
C ILE A 135 24.64 8.57 8.35
N ASP A 136 25.92 8.83 8.30
CA ASP A 136 26.94 7.98 7.68
C ASP A 136 27.67 7.07 8.68
N GLN A 137 27.54 7.36 9.97
CA GLN A 137 28.10 6.61 11.07
C GLN A 137 27.05 6.34 12.16
N GLU A 138 27.48 5.90 13.33
CA GLU A 138 26.62 5.80 14.50
C GLU A 138 26.02 7.17 14.84
N PHE A 139 24.71 7.20 15.09
CA PHE A 139 24.01 8.45 15.38
C PHE A 139 24.51 9.07 16.70
N SER A 140 24.70 10.36 16.66
CA SER A 140 25.00 11.18 17.83
C SER A 140 24.24 12.51 17.77
N SER A 141 24.13 13.21 18.89
CA SER A 141 23.47 14.52 18.97
C SER A 141 24.12 15.59 18.06
N PHE A 142 25.34 15.35 17.59
CA PHE A 142 25.98 16.21 16.58
C PHE A 142 25.17 16.31 15.28
N TYR A 143 24.60 15.20 14.80
CA TYR A 143 23.79 15.19 13.57
C TYR A 143 22.52 16.03 13.74
N ALA A 144 21.86 15.92 14.90
CA ALA A 144 20.68 16.70 15.23
C ALA A 144 20.98 18.20 15.31
N ARG A 145 22.03 18.59 16.01
CA ARG A 145 22.49 19.99 16.10
C ARG A 145 22.91 20.54 14.75
N ARG A 146 23.59 19.74 13.94
CA ARG A 146 23.98 20.11 12.57
C ARG A 146 22.75 20.46 11.72
N LEU A 147 21.67 19.69 11.81
CA LEU A 147 20.41 20.00 11.13
C LEU A 147 19.81 21.31 11.66
N ALA A 148 19.71 21.47 12.98
CA ALA A 148 19.19 22.70 13.60
C ALA A 148 19.93 23.95 13.13
N LEU A 149 21.27 23.89 13.08
CA LEU A 149 22.10 25.01 12.59
C LEU A 149 21.88 25.26 11.10
N LYS A 150 21.78 24.21 10.27
CA LYS A 150 21.47 24.36 8.84
C LYS A 150 20.11 25.02 8.59
N MET A 151 19.13 24.74 9.45
CA MET A 151 17.81 25.37 9.43
C MET A 151 17.85 26.83 9.94
N GLY A 152 18.98 27.31 10.48
CA GLY A 152 19.11 28.67 11.05
C GLY A 152 18.44 28.82 12.42
N LEU A 153 18.14 27.73 13.14
CA LEU A 153 17.60 27.80 14.49
C LEU A 153 18.61 28.42 15.45
N GLN A 154 18.13 29.10 16.49
CA GLN A 154 18.97 29.88 17.40
C GLN A 154 18.63 29.63 18.88
N GLY A 155 19.57 29.89 19.75
CA GLY A 155 19.38 29.84 21.19
C GLY A 155 18.92 28.47 21.71
N ASN A 156 18.01 28.48 22.65
CA ASN A 156 17.48 27.26 23.27
C ASN A 156 16.72 26.34 22.30
N LEU A 157 16.23 26.89 21.19
CA LEU A 157 15.49 26.11 20.18
C LEU A 157 16.39 25.05 19.52
N ILE A 158 17.72 25.30 19.42
CA ILE A 158 18.68 24.31 18.91
C ILE A 158 18.65 23.05 19.77
N ASN A 159 18.70 23.20 21.09
CA ASN A 159 18.71 22.06 22.00
C ASN A 159 17.35 21.34 22.02
N ALA A 160 16.25 22.08 22.15
CA ALA A 160 14.91 21.52 22.16
C ALA A 160 14.60 20.74 20.86
N PHE A 161 14.96 21.31 19.72
CA PHE A 161 14.79 20.65 18.41
C PHE A 161 15.69 19.40 18.31
N SER A 162 16.95 19.50 18.77
CA SER A 162 17.88 18.36 18.72
C SER A 162 17.38 17.19 19.56
N GLU A 163 16.77 17.42 20.72
CA GLU A 163 16.15 16.37 21.54
C GLU A 163 15.00 15.67 20.81
N ILE A 164 14.17 16.43 20.09
CA ILE A 164 13.10 15.84 19.27
C ILE A 164 13.68 14.98 18.17
N VAL A 165 14.72 15.46 17.45
CA VAL A 165 15.41 14.70 16.41
C VAL A 165 15.99 13.40 16.95
N GLU A 166 16.64 13.42 18.12
CA GLU A 166 17.20 12.23 18.75
C GLU A 166 16.12 11.18 19.06
N ARG A 167 14.99 11.62 19.64
CA ARG A 167 13.85 10.74 19.95
C ARG A 167 13.23 10.18 18.67
N LEU A 168 13.07 11.02 17.65
CA LEU A 168 12.52 10.61 16.37
C LEU A 168 13.42 9.60 15.64
N TYR A 169 14.74 9.84 15.66
CA TYR A 169 15.71 8.90 15.09
C TYR A 169 15.72 7.56 15.83
N ARG A 170 15.66 7.58 17.16
CA ARG A 170 15.56 6.36 17.96
C ARG A 170 14.29 5.58 17.59
N LEU A 171 13.14 6.24 17.51
CA LEU A 171 11.89 5.62 17.07
C LEU A 171 12.04 4.98 15.69
N PHE A 172 12.68 5.70 14.75
CA PHE A 172 12.93 5.24 13.39
C PHE A 172 13.73 3.93 13.36
N ILE A 173 14.82 3.85 14.14
CA ILE A 173 15.68 2.66 14.20
C ILE A 173 15.00 1.52 14.98
N ASP A 174 14.48 1.81 16.18
CA ASP A 174 13.94 0.79 17.08
C ASP A 174 12.68 0.09 16.53
N LYS A 175 11.96 0.75 15.63
CA LYS A 175 10.73 0.21 15.02
C LYS A 175 10.90 -0.19 13.55
N ASP A 176 12.14 -0.16 13.02
CA ASP A 176 12.43 -0.46 11.62
C ASP A 176 11.51 0.31 10.65
N LEU A 177 11.54 1.64 10.73
CA LEU A 177 10.68 2.49 9.90
C LEU A 177 11.34 2.82 8.57
N ASP A 178 10.55 3.01 7.51
CA ASP A 178 11.00 3.59 6.25
C ASP A 178 10.90 5.12 6.26
N LEU A 179 9.92 5.64 7.00
CA LEU A 179 9.66 7.08 7.18
C LEU A 179 9.07 7.33 8.56
N VAL A 180 9.54 8.39 9.21
CA VAL A 180 8.84 9.05 10.32
C VAL A 180 8.90 10.56 10.11
N GLU A 181 7.74 11.22 10.15
CA GLU A 181 7.59 12.63 9.81
C GLU A 181 6.70 13.32 10.84
N ILE A 182 7.08 14.55 11.20
CA ILE A 182 6.27 15.50 11.96
C ILE A 182 6.07 16.73 11.07
N ASN A 183 4.85 16.98 10.64
CA ASN A 183 4.53 18.08 9.72
C ASN A 183 3.11 18.61 9.91
N PRO A 184 2.96 19.70 10.72
CA PRO A 184 4.04 20.52 11.29
C PRO A 184 4.49 20.12 12.70
N LEU A 185 5.71 20.46 13.04
CA LEU A 185 6.23 20.58 14.40
C LEU A 185 6.05 22.04 14.83
N GLY A 186 5.06 22.29 15.69
CA GLY A 186 4.74 23.64 16.17
C GLY A 186 5.73 24.13 17.21
N VAL A 187 6.06 25.43 17.16
CA VAL A 187 6.88 26.14 18.13
C VAL A 187 5.99 27.17 18.83
N SER A 188 5.88 27.10 20.17
CA SER A 188 5.14 28.11 20.96
C SER A 188 5.89 29.41 21.10
N ALA A 189 5.22 30.42 21.68
CA ALA A 189 5.84 31.71 22.07
C ALA A 189 7.02 31.54 23.05
N THR A 190 7.01 30.48 23.85
CA THR A 190 8.05 30.17 24.82
C THR A 190 9.17 29.29 24.26
N GLY A 191 9.07 28.87 22.97
CA GLY A 191 10.03 27.99 22.30
C GLY A 191 9.78 26.51 22.59
N GLU A 192 8.65 26.13 23.16
CA GLU A 192 8.25 24.73 23.36
C GLU A 192 7.83 24.10 22.04
N LEU A 193 8.24 22.85 21.82
CA LEU A 193 7.94 22.11 20.62
C LEU A 193 6.77 21.14 20.83
N MET A 194 5.89 21.02 19.80
CA MET A 194 4.72 20.17 19.84
C MET A 194 4.50 19.51 18.46
N ALA A 195 4.39 18.20 18.41
CA ALA A 195 4.04 17.50 17.17
C ALA A 195 2.54 17.65 16.90
N LEU A 196 2.18 18.44 15.88
CA LEU A 196 0.80 18.77 15.53
C LEU A 196 0.19 17.78 14.55
N ASP A 197 1.02 17.17 13.71
CA ASP A 197 0.64 16.05 12.84
C ASP A 197 1.82 15.09 12.73
N GLY A 198 1.55 13.84 12.37
CA GLY A 198 2.57 12.82 12.25
C GLY A 198 2.24 11.78 11.22
N LYS A 199 3.27 11.36 10.49
CA LYS A 199 3.19 10.27 9.51
C LYS A 199 4.29 9.26 9.78
N ILE A 200 3.92 7.99 9.81
CA ILE A 200 4.86 6.87 9.96
C ILE A 200 4.58 5.84 8.89
N THR A 201 5.64 5.43 8.19
CA THR A 201 5.65 4.27 7.31
C THR A 201 6.58 3.22 7.91
N VAL A 202 6.01 2.08 8.29
CA VAL A 202 6.75 0.93 8.83
C VAL A 202 7.27 0.08 7.67
N ASN A 203 8.48 -0.44 7.80
CA ASN A 203 9.01 -1.39 6.84
C ASN A 203 8.25 -2.72 6.91
N ASP A 204 7.55 -3.08 5.85
CA ASP A 204 6.74 -4.30 5.81
C ASP A 204 7.57 -5.57 6.03
N ALA A 205 8.82 -5.61 5.54
CA ALA A 205 9.72 -6.75 5.75
C ALA A 205 10.14 -6.93 7.21
N ALA A 206 10.05 -5.88 8.03
CA ALA A 206 10.39 -5.89 9.46
C ALA A 206 9.21 -6.25 10.38
N LEU A 207 7.98 -6.25 9.89
CA LEU A 207 6.78 -6.44 10.71
C LEU A 207 6.76 -7.74 11.51
N GLY A 208 7.44 -8.78 11.03
CA GLY A 208 7.61 -10.03 11.79
C GLY A 208 8.34 -9.86 13.11
N ARG A 209 9.19 -8.83 13.24
CA ARG A 209 9.90 -8.48 14.49
C ARG A 209 9.08 -7.55 15.39
N HIS A 210 8.02 -6.94 14.85
CA HIS A 210 7.20 -5.93 15.54
C HIS A 210 5.71 -6.32 15.60
N PRO A 211 5.35 -7.39 16.35
CA PRO A 211 3.96 -7.86 16.40
C PRO A 211 2.97 -6.80 16.92
N ALA A 212 3.43 -5.89 17.79
CA ALA A 212 2.60 -4.79 18.28
C ALA A 212 2.25 -3.78 17.17
N LEU A 213 3.24 -3.39 16.34
CA LEU A 213 2.99 -2.55 15.17
C LEU A 213 2.09 -3.26 14.17
N ALA A 214 2.39 -4.54 14.03
CA ALA A 214 1.61 -5.43 13.20
C ALA A 214 0.13 -5.44 13.55
N ALA A 215 -0.25 -5.36 14.81
CA ALA A 215 -1.63 -5.34 15.28
C ALA A 215 -2.34 -3.98 15.08
N LEU A 216 -1.61 -2.90 14.79
CA LEU A 216 -2.19 -1.57 14.57
C LEU A 216 -2.95 -1.45 13.25
N ASP A 217 -2.70 -2.32 12.28
CA ASP A 217 -3.46 -2.36 11.05
C ASP A 217 -4.52 -3.46 11.13
N PRO A 218 -5.80 -3.12 11.41
CA PRO A 218 -6.89 -4.10 11.47
C PRO A 218 -7.29 -4.62 10.08
N ARG A 219 -6.78 -3.99 9.02
CA ARG A 219 -6.97 -4.53 7.68
C ARG A 219 -6.31 -5.90 7.66
N PRO A 220 -6.99 -6.95 7.15
CA PRO A 220 -6.30 -8.19 6.89
C PRO A 220 -5.05 -7.82 6.11
N ARG A 221 -3.86 -8.09 6.67
CA ARG A 221 -2.60 -7.72 6.06
C ARG A 221 -2.53 -8.34 4.69
N LYS A 222 -2.92 -7.53 3.80
CA LYS A 222 -2.65 -7.69 2.41
C LYS A 222 -1.33 -6.98 2.21
N PHE A 223 -0.21 -7.67 2.57
CA PHE A 223 1.04 -7.32 1.94
C PHE A 223 0.69 -7.09 0.47
N GLY A 224 0.85 -5.91 -0.08
CA GLY A 224 0.35 -5.38 -1.35
C GLY A 224 -0.05 -6.34 -2.47
N ILE A 225 -0.22 -7.60 -2.17
CA ILE A 225 -0.42 -8.74 -3.01
C ILE A 225 -1.55 -9.67 -2.48
N ASP A 226 -2.12 -9.46 -1.28
CA ASP A 226 -3.09 -10.40 -0.69
C ASP A 226 -4.50 -10.35 -1.27
N ARG A 227 -4.83 -9.31 -2.01
CA ARG A 227 -5.98 -9.32 -2.92
C ARG A 227 -5.53 -9.03 -4.33
N LEU A 228 -6.01 -9.85 -5.24
CA LEU A 228 -6.08 -9.43 -6.62
C LEU A 228 -6.94 -8.17 -6.70
N PRO A 229 -6.63 -7.25 -7.60
CA PRO A 229 -7.41 -6.03 -7.76
C PRO A 229 -8.88 -6.40 -7.98
N GLU A 230 -9.80 -5.67 -7.35
CA GLU A 230 -11.24 -5.85 -7.56
C GLU A 230 -11.65 -5.51 -8.99
N SER A 231 -10.88 -4.65 -9.64
CA SER A 231 -11.03 -4.28 -11.06
C SER A 231 -9.69 -4.43 -11.79
N LEU A 232 -9.76 -4.87 -13.04
CA LEU A 232 -8.58 -5.01 -13.90
C LEU A 232 -8.12 -3.65 -14.41
N THR A 233 -6.80 -3.39 -14.33
CA THR A 233 -6.20 -2.24 -15.01
C THR A 233 -6.20 -2.51 -16.51
N THR A 234 -6.75 -1.59 -17.29
CA THR A 234 -6.73 -1.64 -18.76
C THR A 234 -5.44 -0.97 -19.25
N ILE A 235 -4.65 -1.70 -20.03
CA ILE A 235 -3.40 -1.22 -20.65
C ILE A 235 -3.68 -0.68 -22.04
N ASP A 236 -4.19 -1.52 -22.93
CA ASP A 236 -4.63 -1.12 -24.28
C ASP A 236 -6.11 -1.47 -24.43
N PRO A 237 -7.01 -0.47 -24.56
CA PRO A 237 -8.46 -0.71 -24.70
C PRO A 237 -8.84 -1.54 -25.92
N GLU A 238 -8.00 -1.59 -26.96
CA GLU A 238 -8.21 -2.41 -28.15
C GLU A 238 -7.59 -3.81 -28.04
N GLY A 239 -6.88 -4.08 -26.91
CA GLY A 239 -6.20 -5.35 -26.67
C GLY A 239 -7.20 -6.51 -26.52
N GLN A 240 -6.73 -7.71 -26.84
CA GLN A 240 -7.49 -8.97 -26.69
C GLN A 240 -6.68 -10.03 -25.91
N ILE A 241 -5.51 -9.65 -25.44
CA ILE A 241 -4.56 -10.49 -24.71
C ILE A 241 -4.61 -10.14 -23.25
N ALA A 242 -4.55 -11.14 -22.37
CA ALA A 242 -4.29 -10.95 -20.96
C ALA A 242 -3.11 -11.82 -20.52
N ILE A 243 -2.45 -11.42 -19.44
CA ILE A 243 -1.39 -12.21 -18.80
C ILE A 243 -1.63 -12.38 -17.31
N LEU A 244 -1.18 -13.52 -16.80
CA LEU A 244 -1.10 -13.82 -15.39
C LEU A 244 0.30 -14.31 -15.06
N CYS A 245 1.01 -13.58 -14.19
CA CYS A 245 2.38 -13.90 -13.82
C CYS A 245 2.57 -13.88 -12.30
N ASN A 246 3.58 -14.57 -11.81
CA ASN A 246 3.99 -14.55 -10.40
C ASN A 246 5.21 -13.66 -10.19
N GLY A 247 4.98 -12.44 -9.76
CA GLY A 247 6.02 -11.45 -9.45
C GLY A 247 6.04 -10.26 -10.42
N ALA A 248 6.34 -9.09 -9.89
CA ALA A 248 6.27 -7.83 -10.62
C ALA A 248 7.27 -7.78 -11.80
N ALA A 249 8.52 -8.21 -11.58
CA ALA A 249 9.55 -8.19 -12.62
C ALA A 249 9.18 -9.09 -13.81
N LEU A 250 8.72 -10.32 -13.52
CA LEU A 250 8.28 -11.25 -14.56
C LEU A 250 7.06 -10.70 -15.33
N THR A 251 6.13 -10.06 -14.61
CA THR A 251 4.97 -9.43 -15.24
C THR A 251 5.38 -8.30 -16.18
N MET A 252 6.21 -7.37 -15.73
CA MET A 252 6.69 -6.25 -16.56
C MET A 252 7.48 -6.72 -17.78
N THR A 253 8.42 -7.64 -17.59
CA THR A 253 9.19 -8.22 -18.70
C THR A 253 8.28 -8.88 -19.73
N THR A 254 7.27 -9.65 -19.27
CA THR A 254 6.31 -10.30 -20.19
C THR A 254 5.49 -9.27 -20.96
N MET A 255 5.08 -8.17 -20.31
CA MET A 255 4.36 -7.06 -20.94
C MET A 255 5.21 -6.40 -22.04
N ASP A 256 6.48 -6.10 -21.74
CA ASP A 256 7.41 -5.48 -22.69
C ASP A 256 7.66 -6.37 -23.90
N MET A 257 7.88 -7.66 -23.68
CA MET A 257 8.08 -8.63 -24.77
C MET A 257 6.83 -8.77 -25.66
N ILE A 258 5.63 -8.75 -25.09
CA ILE A 258 4.38 -8.74 -25.87
C ILE A 258 4.28 -7.47 -26.71
N ALA A 259 4.59 -6.31 -26.16
CA ALA A 259 4.58 -5.04 -26.87
C ALA A 259 5.61 -5.02 -28.02
N GLN A 260 6.84 -5.49 -27.76
CA GLN A 260 7.90 -5.63 -28.78
C GLN A 260 7.50 -6.59 -29.92
N ALA A 261 6.78 -7.66 -29.60
CA ALA A 261 6.25 -8.59 -30.59
C ALA A 261 5.00 -8.08 -31.33
N GLY A 262 4.56 -6.83 -31.09
CA GLY A 262 3.39 -6.22 -31.71
C GLY A 262 2.06 -6.76 -31.18
N GLY A 263 2.03 -7.33 -29.99
CA GLY A 263 0.82 -7.74 -29.29
C GLY A 263 0.15 -6.57 -28.56
N LYS A 264 -1.18 -6.56 -28.49
CA LYS A 264 -1.96 -5.57 -27.74
C LYS A 264 -2.48 -6.20 -26.44
N LEU A 265 -1.84 -5.86 -25.34
CA LEU A 265 -2.22 -6.35 -24.01
C LEU A 265 -3.41 -5.56 -23.46
N LEU A 266 -4.51 -6.23 -23.13
CA LEU A 266 -5.68 -5.62 -22.52
C LEU A 266 -5.53 -5.51 -21.00
N HIS A 267 -5.21 -6.65 -20.36
CA HIS A 267 -5.13 -6.73 -18.91
C HIS A 267 -3.95 -7.58 -18.44
N TYR A 268 -3.50 -7.32 -17.22
CA TYR A 268 -2.56 -8.19 -16.53
C TYR A 268 -3.01 -8.48 -15.09
N VAL A 269 -2.55 -9.60 -14.56
CA VAL A 269 -2.66 -9.96 -13.15
C VAL A 269 -1.29 -10.43 -12.66
N ASN A 270 -0.78 -9.75 -11.64
CA ASN A 270 0.38 -10.20 -10.87
C ASN A 270 -0.13 -10.88 -9.61
N ILE A 271 0.06 -12.19 -9.50
CA ILE A 271 -0.36 -12.96 -8.32
C ILE A 271 0.66 -12.96 -7.19
N GLY A 272 1.79 -12.26 -7.36
CA GLY A 272 2.87 -12.17 -6.38
C GLY A 272 3.90 -13.29 -6.51
N SER A 273 5.01 -13.15 -5.76
CA SER A 273 6.09 -14.13 -5.75
C SER A 273 5.79 -15.28 -4.78
N ASP A 274 6.21 -16.49 -5.14
CA ASP A 274 6.18 -17.67 -4.28
C ASP A 274 7.23 -17.64 -3.15
N THR A 275 8.16 -16.69 -3.19
CA THR A 275 9.19 -16.50 -2.16
C THR A 275 8.72 -15.68 -0.96
N HIS A 276 7.45 -15.28 -0.93
CA HIS A 276 6.91 -14.53 0.19
C HIS A 276 6.80 -15.43 1.43
N HIS A 277 7.61 -15.18 2.45
CA HIS A 277 7.84 -16.10 3.58
C HIS A 277 6.62 -16.40 4.49
N ASN A 278 5.49 -15.77 4.28
CA ASN A 278 4.23 -16.07 4.97
C ASN A 278 3.20 -16.78 4.08
N TRP A 279 3.57 -17.15 2.85
CA TRP A 279 2.65 -17.81 1.94
C TRP A 279 2.81 -19.32 1.96
N GLN A 280 1.67 -19.98 2.08
CA GLN A 280 1.57 -21.40 1.83
C GLN A 280 1.40 -21.63 0.31
N PRO A 281 1.82 -22.79 -0.21
CA PRO A 281 1.63 -23.13 -1.63
C PRO A 281 0.17 -22.96 -2.10
N GLU A 282 -0.79 -23.27 -1.23
CA GLU A 282 -2.22 -23.13 -1.47
C GLU A 282 -2.62 -21.68 -1.76
N THR A 283 -2.02 -20.71 -1.06
CA THR A 283 -2.29 -19.28 -1.26
C THR A 283 -1.98 -18.83 -2.69
N LEU A 284 -0.86 -19.26 -3.26
CA LEU A 284 -0.51 -18.93 -4.64
C LEU A 284 -1.46 -19.59 -5.63
N CYS A 285 -1.83 -20.86 -5.41
CA CYS A 285 -2.77 -21.58 -6.23
C CYS A 285 -4.18 -20.96 -6.21
N ASP A 286 -4.68 -20.55 -5.03
CA ASP A 286 -5.96 -19.86 -4.89
C ASP A 286 -5.95 -18.51 -5.63
N ARG A 287 -4.85 -17.77 -5.57
CA ARG A 287 -4.67 -16.51 -6.30
C ARG A 287 -4.62 -16.71 -7.81
N LEU A 288 -4.01 -17.80 -8.26
CA LEU A 288 -4.01 -18.18 -9.66
C LEU A 288 -5.45 -18.42 -10.15
N GLU A 289 -6.25 -19.21 -9.43
CA GLU A 289 -7.66 -19.48 -9.77
C GLU A 289 -8.51 -18.20 -9.78
N GLN A 290 -8.33 -17.32 -8.77
CA GLN A 290 -9.01 -16.03 -8.70
C GLN A 290 -8.61 -15.12 -9.85
N GLY A 291 -7.31 -15.03 -10.18
CA GLY A 291 -6.79 -14.24 -11.29
C GLY A 291 -7.31 -14.70 -12.65
N LEU A 292 -7.32 -16.00 -12.89
CA LEU A 292 -7.89 -16.59 -14.11
C LEU A 292 -9.40 -16.30 -14.20
N SER A 293 -10.13 -16.43 -13.10
CA SER A 293 -11.55 -16.12 -13.05
C SER A 293 -11.81 -14.64 -13.35
N LEU A 294 -10.99 -13.74 -12.82
CA LEU A 294 -11.11 -12.31 -13.03
C LEU A 294 -10.85 -11.93 -14.50
N LEU A 295 -9.78 -12.46 -15.10
CA LEU A 295 -9.43 -12.22 -16.50
C LEU A 295 -10.48 -12.79 -17.48
N SER A 296 -11.01 -13.97 -17.17
CA SER A 296 -11.98 -14.65 -18.03
C SER A 296 -13.39 -14.04 -18.03
N ARG A 297 -13.70 -13.15 -17.06
CA ARG A 297 -14.98 -12.41 -17.04
C ARG A 297 -15.06 -11.36 -18.15
N ASN A 298 -13.92 -10.87 -18.62
CA ASN A 298 -13.91 -9.88 -19.70
C ASN A 298 -14.00 -10.60 -21.07
N LYS A 299 -15.13 -10.44 -21.75
CA LYS A 299 -15.42 -11.06 -23.05
C LYS A 299 -14.45 -10.62 -24.17
N GLN A 300 -13.75 -9.51 -24.01
CA GLN A 300 -12.76 -9.01 -24.96
C GLN A 300 -11.45 -9.84 -24.89
N VAL A 301 -11.16 -10.47 -23.76
CA VAL A 301 -9.98 -11.35 -23.60
C VAL A 301 -10.19 -12.64 -24.37
N LYS A 302 -9.41 -12.85 -25.43
CA LYS A 302 -9.45 -14.06 -26.27
C LYS A 302 -8.38 -15.09 -25.92
N ALA A 303 -7.25 -14.60 -25.43
CA ALA A 303 -6.14 -15.47 -25.04
C ALA A 303 -5.49 -14.97 -23.74
N ILE A 304 -5.11 -15.89 -22.87
CA ILE A 304 -4.42 -15.63 -21.60
C ILE A 304 -3.10 -16.39 -21.60
N LEU A 305 -2.00 -15.69 -21.30
CA LEU A 305 -0.71 -16.32 -21.00
C LEU A 305 -0.56 -16.43 -19.48
N ILE A 306 -0.40 -17.64 -18.99
CA ILE A 306 0.08 -17.95 -17.65
C ILE A 306 1.59 -18.13 -17.73
N ASN A 307 2.36 -17.17 -17.16
CA ASN A 307 3.82 -17.24 -17.15
C ASN A 307 4.30 -17.27 -15.70
N MET A 308 4.74 -18.42 -15.24
CA MET A 308 5.14 -18.63 -13.85
C MET A 308 6.54 -19.25 -13.76
N VAL A 309 7.34 -18.68 -12.85
CA VAL A 309 8.63 -19.20 -12.42
C VAL A 309 8.53 -19.46 -10.92
N SER A 310 8.53 -20.72 -10.54
CA SER A 310 8.25 -21.13 -9.18
C SER A 310 9.40 -21.96 -8.61
N GLY A 311 9.91 -21.53 -7.46
CA GLY A 311 10.96 -22.26 -6.72
C GLY A 311 10.44 -22.97 -5.48
N THR A 312 9.44 -22.39 -4.82
CA THR A 312 8.88 -22.88 -3.55
C THR A 312 7.60 -23.69 -3.79
N VAL A 313 6.71 -23.16 -4.64
CA VAL A 313 5.49 -23.87 -5.04
C VAL A 313 5.81 -24.80 -6.20
N LYS A 314 5.48 -26.07 -6.05
CA LYS A 314 5.76 -27.08 -7.10
C LYS A 314 4.87 -26.87 -8.33
N SER A 315 5.44 -27.09 -9.53
CA SER A 315 4.72 -26.88 -10.80
C SER A 315 3.50 -27.77 -10.96
N ASP A 316 3.50 -28.97 -10.37
CA ASP A 316 2.35 -29.88 -10.36
C ASP A 316 1.17 -29.34 -9.54
N GLN A 317 1.43 -28.61 -8.47
CA GLN A 317 0.38 -27.92 -7.68
C GLN A 317 -0.24 -26.78 -8.51
N VAL A 318 0.60 -26.00 -9.21
CA VAL A 318 0.13 -24.96 -10.14
C VAL A 318 -0.70 -25.58 -11.26
N ALA A 319 -0.24 -26.68 -11.85
CA ALA A 319 -0.97 -27.40 -12.88
C ALA A 319 -2.34 -27.90 -12.37
N THR A 320 -2.39 -28.43 -11.14
CA THR A 320 -3.64 -28.85 -10.49
C THR A 320 -4.64 -27.70 -10.38
N ALA A 321 -4.19 -26.48 -10.00
CA ALA A 321 -5.04 -25.28 -9.93
C ALA A 321 -5.57 -24.88 -11.32
N ILE A 322 -4.73 -24.94 -12.35
CA ILE A 322 -5.14 -24.67 -13.76
C ILE A 322 -6.18 -25.70 -14.22
N VAL A 323 -5.95 -27.00 -13.96
CA VAL A 323 -6.90 -28.06 -14.29
C VAL A 323 -8.24 -27.86 -13.58
N ARG A 324 -8.22 -27.48 -12.29
CA ARG A 324 -9.42 -27.17 -11.51
C ARG A 324 -10.20 -26.02 -12.10
N PHE A 325 -9.52 -24.95 -12.51
CA PHE A 325 -10.14 -23.83 -13.19
C PHE A 325 -10.79 -24.23 -14.53
N LEU A 326 -10.12 -25.08 -15.32
CA LEU A 326 -10.63 -25.56 -16.62
C LEU A 326 -11.77 -26.57 -16.52
N ARG A 327 -11.86 -27.29 -15.38
CA ARG A 327 -12.92 -28.28 -15.08
C ARG A 327 -13.60 -27.94 -13.76
N PRO A 328 -14.47 -26.91 -13.75
CA PRO A 328 -15.16 -26.56 -12.51
C PRO A 328 -15.97 -27.77 -12.01
N PRO A 329 -16.02 -28.01 -10.68
CA PRO A 329 -16.80 -29.10 -10.11
C PRO A 329 -18.27 -28.96 -10.51
N ALA A 330 -18.94 -30.09 -10.72
CA ALA A 330 -20.37 -30.09 -10.96
C ALA A 330 -21.09 -29.38 -9.81
N PRO A 331 -22.15 -28.60 -10.07
CA PRO A 331 -22.76 -27.74 -9.07
C PRO A 331 -23.29 -28.56 -7.91
N THR A 332 -22.63 -28.56 -6.79
CA THR A 332 -23.16 -29.01 -5.51
C THR A 332 -24.27 -28.05 -5.08
N ARG A 333 -25.39 -28.59 -4.64
CA ARG A 333 -26.69 -27.96 -4.36
C ARG A 333 -26.71 -26.83 -3.30
N ALA A 334 -25.56 -26.24 -2.91
CA ALA A 334 -25.41 -25.41 -1.73
C ALA A 334 -24.87 -23.99 -1.96
N LEU A 335 -24.97 -23.40 -3.17
CA LEU A 335 -24.61 -21.98 -3.37
C LEU A 335 -25.72 -21.26 -4.14
N SER A 336 -26.53 -20.49 -3.38
CA SER A 336 -27.68 -19.71 -3.85
C SER A 336 -27.34 -18.28 -4.27
N ASN A 337 -26.28 -18.03 -5.05
CA ASN A 337 -26.09 -16.74 -5.69
C ASN A 337 -26.23 -16.88 -7.20
N LYS A 338 -27.34 -16.34 -7.73
CA LYS A 338 -27.74 -16.42 -9.14
C LYS A 338 -26.78 -15.76 -10.13
N GLU A 339 -25.79 -14.97 -9.68
CA GLU A 339 -24.80 -14.31 -10.54
C GLU A 339 -23.63 -15.21 -10.93
N ASP A 340 -23.21 -16.13 -10.05
CA ASP A 340 -22.11 -17.07 -10.34
C ASP A 340 -22.51 -18.20 -11.32
N LEU A 341 -23.79 -18.44 -11.49
CA LEU A 341 -24.34 -19.49 -12.38
C LEU A 341 -24.43 -19.07 -13.86
N ARG A 342 -24.18 -17.79 -14.21
CA ARG A 342 -24.26 -17.30 -15.59
C ARG A 342 -22.99 -17.50 -16.41
N ILE A 343 -21.87 -17.91 -15.80
CA ILE A 343 -20.58 -18.14 -16.49
C ILE A 343 -20.53 -19.48 -17.23
N SER A 344 -21.47 -20.39 -17.00
CA SER A 344 -21.35 -21.78 -17.45
C SER A 344 -22.06 -22.17 -18.73
N ARG A 345 -22.69 -21.25 -19.48
CA ARG A 345 -23.34 -21.62 -20.77
C ARG A 345 -23.21 -20.51 -21.82
N GLY A 346 -22.22 -20.66 -22.73
CA GLY A 346 -22.31 -20.10 -24.06
C GLY A 346 -21.42 -18.93 -24.45
N ALA A 347 -20.46 -18.47 -23.63
CA ALA A 347 -19.42 -17.57 -24.10
C ALA A 347 -18.13 -18.36 -24.40
N PRO A 348 -17.41 -18.10 -25.50
CA PRO A 348 -16.12 -18.75 -25.75
C PRO A 348 -15.14 -18.39 -24.64
N SER A 349 -14.66 -19.41 -23.92
CA SER A 349 -13.64 -19.23 -22.90
C SER A 349 -12.31 -18.81 -23.57
N PRO A 350 -11.52 -17.89 -22.99
CA PRO A 350 -10.24 -17.53 -23.55
C PRO A 350 -9.31 -18.74 -23.68
N LYS A 351 -8.52 -18.77 -24.74
CA LYS A 351 -7.50 -19.81 -24.93
C LYS A 351 -6.37 -19.61 -23.94
N LEU A 352 -5.89 -20.67 -23.31
CA LEU A 352 -4.80 -20.60 -22.34
C LEU A 352 -3.48 -21.03 -23.00
N VAL A 353 -2.46 -20.20 -22.90
CA VAL A 353 -1.06 -20.53 -23.13
C VAL A 353 -0.39 -20.60 -21.78
N VAL A 354 0.34 -21.69 -21.51
CA VAL A 354 0.93 -21.93 -20.19
C VAL A 354 2.42 -22.14 -20.34
N ARG A 355 3.18 -21.34 -19.60
CA ARG A 355 4.62 -21.50 -19.42
C ARG A 355 4.89 -21.63 -17.93
N LEU A 356 5.47 -22.76 -17.55
CA LEU A 356 5.86 -23.05 -16.16
C LEU A 356 7.35 -23.37 -16.13
N LEU A 357 8.05 -22.82 -15.13
CA LEU A 357 9.41 -23.19 -14.76
C LEU A 357 9.43 -23.46 -13.25
N GLY A 358 10.02 -24.58 -12.85
CA GLY A 358 10.10 -24.96 -11.44
C GLY A 358 10.31 -26.45 -11.23
N THR A 359 10.14 -26.89 -9.99
CA THR A 359 10.20 -28.30 -9.60
C THR A 359 8.95 -29.06 -10.04
N ASN A 360 9.02 -30.39 -10.21
CA ASN A 360 7.92 -31.27 -10.64
C ASN A 360 7.28 -30.86 -11.98
N LEU A 361 8.12 -30.38 -12.92
CA LEU A 361 7.64 -29.89 -14.21
C LEU A 361 7.11 -31.02 -15.11
N THR A 362 7.66 -32.22 -15.00
CA THR A 362 7.22 -33.40 -15.78
C THR A 362 5.78 -33.75 -15.40
N GLU A 363 5.50 -33.86 -14.11
CA GLU A 363 4.18 -34.16 -13.57
C GLU A 363 3.18 -33.07 -13.94
N ALA A 364 3.61 -31.80 -13.92
CA ALA A 364 2.79 -30.67 -14.35
C ALA A 364 2.40 -30.78 -15.83
N LYS A 365 3.35 -31.14 -16.70
CA LYS A 365 3.13 -31.33 -18.15
C LYS A 365 2.15 -32.47 -18.39
N GLU A 366 2.28 -33.60 -17.69
CA GLU A 366 1.35 -34.73 -17.78
C GLU A 366 -0.08 -34.31 -17.39
N GLN A 367 -0.25 -33.58 -16.27
CA GLN A 367 -1.56 -33.10 -15.85
C GLN A 367 -2.20 -32.14 -16.86
N LEU A 368 -1.42 -31.23 -17.45
CA LEU A 368 -1.93 -30.24 -18.39
C LEU A 368 -2.16 -30.81 -19.79
N SER A 369 -1.48 -31.90 -20.18
CA SER A 369 -1.60 -32.53 -21.51
C SER A 369 -3.01 -33.01 -21.83
N VAL A 370 -3.81 -33.33 -20.82
CA VAL A 370 -5.23 -33.75 -20.97
C VAL A 370 -6.22 -32.59 -20.94
N THR A 371 -5.73 -31.36 -21.01
CA THR A 371 -6.54 -30.12 -21.01
C THR A 371 -6.41 -29.37 -22.35
N PRO A 372 -7.29 -28.41 -22.63
CA PRO A 372 -7.17 -27.58 -23.82
C PRO A 372 -6.08 -26.48 -23.71
N ALA A 373 -5.31 -26.42 -22.64
CA ALA A 373 -4.21 -25.48 -22.46
C ALA A 373 -3.01 -25.83 -23.38
N ILE A 374 -2.38 -24.83 -23.93
CA ILE A 374 -1.20 -24.97 -24.81
C ILE A 374 0.06 -24.74 -23.98
N LEU A 375 0.84 -25.80 -23.77
CA LEU A 375 2.10 -25.72 -23.05
C LEU A 375 3.24 -25.31 -23.96
N ILE A 376 4.04 -24.32 -23.54
CA ILE A 376 5.22 -23.86 -24.25
C ILE A 376 6.29 -23.49 -23.22
N ASP A 377 7.49 -24.06 -23.36
CA ASP A 377 8.59 -23.86 -22.40
C ASP A 377 9.32 -22.52 -22.64
N ASP A 378 9.42 -22.13 -23.90
CA ASP A 378 10.10 -20.91 -24.33
C ASP A 378 9.15 -19.70 -24.30
N LEU A 379 9.59 -18.56 -23.73
CA LEU A 379 8.75 -17.40 -23.55
C LEU A 379 8.43 -16.69 -24.88
N ASP A 380 9.40 -16.58 -25.77
CA ASP A 380 9.21 -15.94 -27.09
C ASP A 380 8.18 -16.72 -27.91
N SER A 381 8.31 -18.05 -27.94
CA SER A 381 7.34 -18.94 -28.57
C SER A 381 5.97 -18.88 -27.95
N ALA A 382 5.88 -18.77 -26.62
CA ALA A 382 4.62 -18.62 -25.89
C ALA A 382 3.91 -17.31 -26.25
N ILE A 383 4.67 -16.21 -26.35
CA ILE A 383 4.15 -14.89 -26.75
C ILE A 383 3.70 -14.92 -28.23
N ALA A 384 4.48 -15.50 -29.11
CA ALA A 384 4.09 -15.64 -30.53
C ALA A 384 2.78 -16.42 -30.68
N GLN A 385 2.63 -17.53 -29.96
CA GLN A 385 1.41 -18.33 -29.94
C GLN A 385 0.21 -17.57 -29.36
N LEU A 386 0.43 -16.83 -28.26
CA LEU A 386 -0.58 -15.99 -27.61
C LEU A 386 -1.15 -14.95 -28.60
N ILE A 387 -0.26 -14.24 -29.31
CA ILE A 387 -0.62 -13.23 -30.30
C ILE A 387 -1.37 -13.87 -31.47
N ALA A 388 -0.93 -15.03 -31.95
CA ALA A 388 -1.60 -15.76 -33.01
C ALA A 388 -3.02 -16.17 -32.65
N LEU A 389 -3.25 -16.62 -31.42
CA LEU A 389 -4.56 -16.98 -30.88
C LEU A 389 -5.50 -15.78 -30.76
N ALA A 390 -4.99 -14.62 -30.35
CA ALA A 390 -5.78 -13.40 -30.25
C ALA A 390 -6.21 -12.84 -31.63
N LYS A 391 -5.38 -13.05 -32.66
CA LYS A 391 -5.68 -12.59 -34.04
C LYS A 391 -6.62 -13.50 -34.83
N LYS A 392 -6.79 -14.76 -34.42
CA LYS A 392 -7.74 -15.67 -35.12
C LYS A 392 -9.16 -15.15 -34.93
N ARG A 393 -9.78 -14.67 -36.04
CA ARG A 393 -11.23 -14.46 -36.10
C ARG A 393 -11.90 -15.82 -35.95
N GLU A 394 -12.97 -15.89 -35.14
CA GLU A 394 -13.89 -17.01 -35.17
C GLU A 394 -14.46 -17.07 -36.60
N SER A 395 -14.08 -18.11 -37.36
CA SER A 395 -14.67 -18.44 -38.66
C SER A 395 -15.96 -19.18 -38.45
#